data_a6861dade9bb27ae4601b475f3e03475
#
_entry.id   a6861dade9bb27ae4601b475f3e03475
#
_cell.length_a   1.000
_cell.length_b   1.000
_cell.length_c   1.000
_cell.angle_alpha   90.00
_cell.angle_beta   90.00
_cell.angle_gamma   90.00
#
_symmetry.space_group_name_H-M   'P 1'
#
loop_
_entity.id
_entity.type
_entity.pdbx_description
1 polymer ?
#
loop_
_entity_poly.entity_id
_entity_poly.type
_entity_poly.pdbx_seq_one_letter_code
_entity_poly.pdbx_strand_id
1 'polypeptide(L)'
;SIHIGSLYEPQNRDNTAGAGQGINEAFNSNVYEALFQLTDAGHVEPQLADSFAISEDGLTYTFKLKPNVTFHNGDKLTSADVKSSIERVTAEGSKSSRKSSLKTIASVDTPDDQTVVIKLSAKSISLPYNLSYVWIVDHTATDISATEAGTGPYTLGEWRRGSALSLERYDGYWGTKPTNKEVVFQYFTDATAENNALLTGAVDVITSVQSPDSLAQFQNNPAFTVSNGQSTTKLILAFNDKAAPFDNVKVRKAIARAIDDKKLLQSIWGDYGSLIGSFVPPTDPWYEDLTAVDAYNPDSAKQLLAEAGFPNRFEFTLDTPDYDPHPVVAQFIQSELKKIGVTVKINVITANEWYTKVYQKHDFAATLQEHVNHRDIVFYGNPDFYWGYNSPDVIKLIADSEAAATVDDQTADLKKANEIIANDAASDWLYLYPQIVVSSSKVTGYPLNGLNSQFFASGIKKAK
;
A
#
# COMPACT_ATOMS: atom_id res chain seq x y z
N SER A 1 25.98 -14.09 3.56
CA SER A 1 25.17 -12.93 3.91
C SER A 1 24.58 -12.27 2.67
N ILE A 2 23.45 -11.60 2.83
CA ILE A 2 22.83 -10.73 1.84
C ILE A 2 22.85 -9.32 2.38
N HIS A 3 23.28 -8.37 1.56
CA HIS A 3 23.34 -6.95 1.90
C HIS A 3 22.24 -6.20 1.12
N ILE A 4 21.34 -5.54 1.82
CA ILE A 4 20.16 -4.86 1.27
C ILE A 4 20.32 -3.36 1.51
N GLY A 5 20.31 -2.57 0.45
CA GLY A 5 20.34 -1.12 0.53
C GLY A 5 18.93 -0.54 0.70
N SER A 6 18.77 0.40 1.62
CA SER A 6 17.51 1.10 1.85
C SER A 6 17.74 2.55 2.29
N LEU A 7 16.80 3.42 1.95
CA LEU A 7 16.72 4.80 2.44
C LEU A 7 15.86 4.92 3.72
N TYR A 8 15.28 3.81 4.19
CA TYR A 8 14.27 3.80 5.24
C TYR A 8 14.75 3.08 6.49
N GLU A 9 15.61 3.72 7.27
CA GLU A 9 15.96 3.18 8.58
C GLU A 9 14.74 3.20 9.51
N PRO A 10 14.41 2.09 10.21
CA PRO A 10 13.35 2.11 11.21
C PRO A 10 13.66 3.08 12.35
N GLN A 11 12.66 3.79 12.83
CA GLN A 11 12.82 4.67 13.99
C GLN A 11 12.87 3.89 15.30
N ASN A 12 12.14 2.77 15.36
CA ASN A 12 12.10 1.85 16.48
C ASN A 12 11.72 0.43 16.01
N ARG A 13 11.56 -0.51 16.93
CA ARG A 13 11.23 -1.92 16.67
C ARG A 13 9.76 -2.27 16.95
N ASP A 14 8.95 -1.31 17.35
CA ASP A 14 7.58 -1.55 17.79
C ASP A 14 6.58 -0.87 16.83
N ASN A 15 5.85 -1.67 16.06
CA ASN A 15 4.86 -1.17 15.12
C ASN A 15 3.60 -0.58 15.80
N THR A 16 3.47 -0.70 17.12
CA THR A 16 2.41 -0.03 17.89
C THR A 16 2.84 1.35 18.41
N ALA A 17 4.14 1.63 18.42
CA ALA A 17 4.71 2.90 18.88
C ALA A 17 4.98 3.90 17.76
N GLY A 18 4.75 3.52 16.51
CA GLY A 18 4.95 4.36 15.34
C GLY A 18 4.56 3.64 14.05
N ALA A 19 4.51 4.42 12.99
CA ALA A 19 4.32 3.93 11.63
C ALA A 19 5.54 4.31 10.80
N GLY A 20 5.78 3.60 9.73
CA GLY A 20 6.83 3.96 8.80
C GLY A 20 7.30 2.77 7.97
N GLN A 21 7.81 3.09 6.80
CA GLN A 21 8.27 2.10 5.83
C GLN A 21 9.38 1.22 6.41
N GLY A 22 10.34 1.81 7.13
CA GLY A 22 11.50 1.09 7.64
C GLY A 22 11.15 -0.01 8.64
N ILE A 23 10.12 0.21 9.48
CA ILE A 23 9.66 -0.81 10.44
C ILE A 23 9.13 -2.04 9.69
N ASN A 24 8.27 -1.83 8.70
CA ASN A 24 7.71 -2.92 7.91
C ASN A 24 8.79 -3.61 7.07
N GLU A 25 9.66 -2.83 6.44
CA GLU A 25 10.72 -3.34 5.56
C GLU A 25 11.68 -4.28 6.30
N ALA A 26 12.15 -3.86 7.46
CA ALA A 26 13.14 -4.63 8.20
C ALA A 26 12.53 -5.78 9.02
N PHE A 27 11.38 -5.55 9.66
CA PHE A 27 10.90 -6.47 10.72
C PHE A 27 9.72 -7.32 10.32
N ASN A 28 8.83 -6.83 9.45
CA ASN A 28 7.60 -7.57 9.16
C ASN A 28 7.89 -8.87 8.41
N SER A 29 7.46 -9.99 8.95
CA SER A 29 7.73 -11.36 8.46
C SER A 29 9.20 -11.76 8.37
N ASN A 30 10.12 -10.88 8.70
CA ASN A 30 11.53 -11.23 8.88
C ASN A 30 11.82 -11.62 10.34
N VAL A 31 11.40 -10.79 11.28
CA VAL A 31 11.59 -10.98 12.72
C VAL A 31 10.26 -11.26 13.43
N TYR A 32 9.21 -10.52 13.07
CA TYR A 32 7.89 -10.63 13.65
C TYR A 32 6.89 -11.21 12.66
N GLU A 33 6.03 -12.06 13.16
CA GLU A 33 4.95 -12.69 12.39
C GLU A 33 3.59 -12.38 13.03
N ALA A 34 2.54 -12.57 12.24
CA ALA A 34 1.15 -12.37 12.65
C ALA A 34 0.34 -13.66 12.48
N LEU A 35 -0.94 -13.65 12.85
CA LEU A 35 -1.84 -14.78 12.56
C LEU A 35 -1.97 -15.00 11.05
N PHE A 36 -1.99 -13.91 10.27
CA PHE A 36 -2.05 -13.91 8.82
C PHE A 36 -0.93 -13.06 8.23
N GLN A 37 -0.51 -13.40 7.02
CA GLN A 37 0.46 -12.68 6.24
C GLN A 37 -0.22 -12.06 5.01
N LEU A 38 0.09 -10.80 4.72
CA LEU A 38 -0.19 -10.19 3.43
C LEU A 38 1.00 -10.48 2.51
N THR A 39 0.76 -11.26 1.44
CA THR A 39 1.81 -11.62 0.50
C THR A 39 2.18 -10.46 -0.43
N ASP A 40 3.30 -10.55 -1.12
CA ASP A 40 3.73 -9.55 -2.10
C ASP A 40 2.77 -9.41 -3.29
N ALA A 41 1.95 -10.42 -3.55
CA ALA A 41 0.88 -10.38 -4.56
C ALA A 41 -0.43 -9.79 -4.06
N GLY A 42 -0.56 -9.48 -2.75
CA GLY A 42 -1.76 -8.90 -2.15
C GLY A 42 -2.76 -9.91 -1.58
N HIS A 43 -2.38 -11.18 -1.46
CA HIS A 43 -3.21 -12.21 -0.84
C HIS A 43 -3.01 -12.25 0.67
N VAL A 44 -4.09 -12.53 1.40
CA VAL A 44 -4.06 -12.79 2.84
C VAL A 44 -4.00 -14.29 3.05
N GLU A 45 -2.91 -14.78 3.66
CA GLU A 45 -2.68 -16.20 3.91
C GLU A 45 -2.44 -16.45 5.39
N PRO A 46 -2.84 -17.64 5.93
CA PRO A 46 -2.47 -18.02 7.29
C PRO A 46 -0.96 -18.02 7.50
N GLN A 47 -0.50 -17.46 8.63
CA GLN A 47 0.91 -17.48 9.03
C GLN A 47 1.08 -18.25 10.35
N LEU A 48 0.78 -17.66 11.50
CA LEU A 48 0.79 -18.39 12.77
C LEU A 48 -0.53 -19.11 13.06
N ALA A 49 -1.62 -18.73 12.39
CA ALA A 49 -2.84 -19.50 12.38
C ALA A 49 -2.69 -20.72 11.47
N ASP A 50 -3.03 -21.91 11.95
CA ASP A 50 -3.06 -23.13 11.17
C ASP A 50 -4.38 -23.24 10.39
N SER A 51 -5.49 -22.93 11.07
CA SER A 51 -6.83 -22.92 10.51
C SER A 51 -7.72 -21.92 11.25
N PHE A 52 -8.85 -21.59 10.66
CA PHE A 52 -9.88 -20.81 11.35
C PHE A 52 -11.28 -21.13 10.83
N ALA A 53 -12.28 -20.82 11.64
CA ALA A 53 -13.69 -20.95 11.29
C ALA A 53 -14.44 -19.69 11.70
N ILE A 54 -15.46 -19.34 10.91
CA ILE A 54 -16.35 -18.22 11.18
C ILE A 54 -17.72 -18.81 11.54
N SER A 55 -18.35 -18.30 12.62
CA SER A 55 -19.71 -18.70 12.99
C SER A 55 -20.73 -18.30 11.91
N GLU A 56 -21.89 -18.95 11.90
CA GLU A 56 -22.95 -18.70 10.93
C GLU A 56 -23.41 -17.22 10.92
N ASP A 57 -23.45 -16.58 12.09
CA ASP A 57 -23.79 -15.17 12.23
C ASP A 57 -22.66 -14.20 11.84
N GLY A 58 -21.47 -14.73 11.54
CA GLY A 58 -20.29 -13.94 11.15
C GLY A 58 -19.63 -13.17 12.30
N LEU A 59 -20.05 -13.37 13.55
CA LEU A 59 -19.59 -12.58 14.70
C LEU A 59 -18.54 -13.27 15.56
N THR A 60 -18.22 -14.52 15.28
CA THR A 60 -17.22 -15.27 16.06
C THR A 60 -16.23 -15.93 15.11
N TYR A 61 -14.95 -15.64 15.31
CA TYR A 61 -13.83 -16.28 14.64
C TYR A 61 -13.08 -17.18 15.63
N THR A 62 -12.87 -18.43 15.26
CA THR A 62 -12.09 -19.38 16.05
C THR A 62 -10.84 -19.75 15.28
N PHE A 63 -9.68 -19.41 15.84
CA PHE A 63 -8.36 -19.69 15.24
C PHE A 63 -7.68 -20.83 16.00
N LYS A 64 -7.09 -21.75 15.24
CA LYS A 64 -6.15 -22.75 15.76
C LYS A 64 -4.74 -22.31 15.41
N LEU A 65 -3.84 -22.32 16.40
CA LEU A 65 -2.45 -21.94 16.20
C LEU A 65 -1.64 -23.10 15.60
N LYS A 66 -0.61 -22.78 14.82
CA LYS A 66 0.35 -23.77 14.37
C LYS A 66 1.08 -24.40 15.54
N PRO A 67 1.24 -25.72 15.55
CA PRO A 67 2.00 -26.40 16.61
C PRO A 67 3.50 -26.14 16.48
N ASN A 68 4.24 -26.30 17.57
CA ASN A 68 5.71 -26.27 17.58
C ASN A 68 6.36 -24.96 17.15
N VAL A 69 5.64 -23.84 17.29
CA VAL A 69 6.19 -22.49 17.08
C VAL A 69 6.84 -22.03 18.40
N THR A 70 8.09 -21.56 18.29
CA THR A 70 8.80 -20.95 19.41
C THR A 70 9.21 -19.53 19.10
N PHE A 71 9.17 -18.68 20.12
CA PHE A 71 9.81 -17.37 20.07
C PHE A 71 11.33 -17.51 20.04
N HIS A 72 12.01 -16.45 19.68
CA HIS A 72 13.49 -16.43 19.59
C HIS A 72 14.16 -16.67 20.96
N ASN A 73 13.46 -16.41 22.06
CA ASN A 73 13.94 -16.72 23.41
C ASN A 73 13.74 -18.19 23.84
N GLY A 74 13.08 -18.99 22.98
CA GLY A 74 12.78 -20.41 23.26
C GLY A 74 11.41 -20.68 23.84
N ASP A 75 10.65 -19.67 24.25
CA ASP A 75 9.29 -19.84 24.77
C ASP A 75 8.35 -20.32 23.66
N LYS A 76 7.40 -21.18 24.03
CA LYS A 76 6.39 -21.67 23.08
C LYS A 76 5.34 -20.61 22.82
N LEU A 77 4.92 -20.50 21.55
CA LEU A 77 3.75 -19.71 21.18
C LEU A 77 2.48 -20.34 21.77
N THR A 78 1.69 -19.53 22.46
CA THR A 78 0.39 -19.91 23.00
C THR A 78 -0.67 -18.85 22.67
N SER A 79 -1.92 -19.20 22.88
CA SER A 79 -3.06 -18.28 22.72
C SER A 79 -2.97 -17.03 23.60
N ALA A 80 -2.28 -17.12 24.74
CA ALA A 80 -2.03 -15.96 25.60
C ALA A 80 -1.20 -14.88 24.90
N ASP A 81 -0.25 -15.26 24.06
CA ASP A 81 0.57 -14.34 23.28
C ASP A 81 -0.28 -13.61 22.24
N VAL A 82 -1.20 -14.31 21.59
CA VAL A 82 -2.12 -13.72 20.61
C VAL A 82 -3.05 -12.72 21.28
N LYS A 83 -3.66 -13.10 22.40
CA LYS A 83 -4.54 -12.21 23.16
C LYS A 83 -3.83 -10.94 23.59
N SER A 84 -2.68 -11.08 24.22
CA SER A 84 -1.89 -9.93 24.69
C SER A 84 -1.44 -9.04 23.54
N SER A 85 -1.08 -9.59 22.38
CA SER A 85 -0.65 -8.84 21.22
C SER A 85 -1.79 -8.05 20.57
N ILE A 86 -2.99 -8.62 20.49
CA ILE A 86 -4.19 -7.89 20.03
C ILE A 86 -4.54 -6.77 21.01
N GLU A 87 -4.51 -7.04 22.29
CA GLU A 87 -4.83 -6.05 23.34
C GLU A 87 -3.83 -4.89 23.36
N ARG A 88 -2.56 -5.10 23.01
CA ARG A 88 -1.58 -4.02 22.85
C ARG A 88 -2.02 -3.01 21.78
N VAL A 89 -2.68 -3.47 20.70
CA VAL A 89 -3.17 -2.62 19.63
C VAL A 89 -4.49 -1.94 20.01
N THR A 90 -5.39 -2.67 20.66
CA THR A 90 -6.76 -2.19 20.95
C THR A 90 -6.90 -1.41 22.25
N ALA A 91 -5.91 -1.46 23.15
CA ALA A 91 -5.93 -0.78 24.44
C ALA A 91 -6.24 0.73 24.29
N GLU A 92 -6.88 1.29 25.33
CA GLU A 92 -7.30 2.70 25.32
C GLU A 92 -6.14 3.66 25.06
N GLY A 93 -4.97 3.42 25.64
CA GLY A 93 -3.77 4.23 25.45
C GLY A 93 -2.94 3.89 24.21
N SER A 94 -3.37 2.95 23.37
CA SER A 94 -2.62 2.53 22.19
C SER A 94 -2.50 3.65 21.16
N LYS A 95 -1.28 3.82 20.63
CA LYS A 95 -0.97 4.75 19.53
C LYS A 95 -0.86 4.03 18.17
N SER A 96 -1.23 2.76 18.10
CA SER A 96 -1.19 2.01 16.86
C SER A 96 -2.10 2.63 15.79
N SER A 97 -1.58 2.79 14.58
CA SER A 97 -2.36 3.22 13.42
C SER A 97 -3.44 2.21 13.02
N ARG A 98 -3.37 0.99 13.53
CA ARG A 98 -4.31 -0.11 13.25
C ARG A 98 -5.42 -0.24 14.29
N LYS A 99 -5.41 0.56 15.35
CA LYS A 99 -6.42 0.50 16.41
C LYS A 99 -7.85 0.64 15.88
N SER A 100 -8.08 1.59 14.97
CA SER A 100 -9.41 1.80 14.38
C SER A 100 -9.90 0.62 13.54
N SER A 101 -9.00 -0.10 12.89
CA SER A 101 -9.33 -1.30 12.08
C SER A 101 -9.82 -2.48 12.91
N LEU A 102 -9.49 -2.49 14.19
CA LEU A 102 -9.83 -3.58 15.14
C LEU A 102 -10.93 -3.18 16.12
N LYS A 103 -11.59 -2.05 15.93
CA LYS A 103 -12.61 -1.53 16.83
C LYS A 103 -13.84 -2.43 17.01
N THR A 104 -14.08 -3.33 16.05
CA THR A 104 -15.19 -4.30 16.13
C THR A 104 -14.90 -5.49 17.02
N ILE A 105 -13.66 -5.69 17.47
CA ILE A 105 -13.31 -6.76 18.42
C ILE A 105 -13.94 -6.44 19.78
N ALA A 106 -14.88 -7.28 20.20
CA ALA A 106 -15.52 -7.16 21.50
C ALA A 106 -14.79 -7.94 22.58
N SER A 107 -14.27 -9.15 22.25
CA SER A 107 -13.50 -9.96 23.18
C SER A 107 -12.52 -10.88 22.44
N VAL A 108 -11.46 -11.25 23.16
CA VAL A 108 -10.48 -12.27 22.75
C VAL A 108 -10.40 -13.29 23.86
N ASP A 109 -10.87 -14.51 23.61
CA ASP A 109 -10.91 -15.59 24.56
C ASP A 109 -9.88 -16.67 24.19
N THR A 110 -9.29 -17.29 25.19
CA THR A 110 -8.23 -18.30 25.04
C THR A 110 -8.63 -19.56 25.81
N PRO A 111 -9.55 -20.38 25.27
CA PRO A 111 -10.06 -21.55 25.97
C PRO A 111 -9.00 -22.62 26.23
N ASP A 112 -7.96 -22.68 25.41
CA ASP A 112 -6.77 -23.51 25.61
C ASP A 112 -5.55 -22.84 24.95
N ASP A 113 -4.37 -23.42 25.11
CA ASP A 113 -3.10 -22.83 24.62
C ASP A 113 -2.99 -22.73 23.09
N GLN A 114 -3.84 -23.43 22.34
CA GLN A 114 -3.78 -23.49 20.88
C GLN A 114 -4.99 -22.86 20.20
N THR A 115 -5.95 -22.36 20.97
CA THR A 115 -7.22 -21.84 20.43
C THR A 115 -7.43 -20.40 20.85
N VAL A 116 -7.75 -19.55 19.88
CA VAL A 116 -8.14 -18.15 20.09
C VAL A 116 -9.54 -17.94 19.53
N VAL A 117 -10.44 -17.38 20.34
CA VAL A 117 -11.81 -17.07 19.94
C VAL A 117 -12.00 -15.56 20.00
N ILE A 118 -12.24 -14.95 18.85
CA ILE A 118 -12.49 -13.50 18.74
C ILE A 118 -13.98 -13.27 18.45
N LYS A 119 -14.64 -12.54 19.35
CA LYS A 119 -16.02 -12.11 19.18
C LYS A 119 -16.07 -10.66 18.71
N LEU A 120 -16.91 -10.42 17.71
CA LEU A 120 -17.07 -9.11 17.08
C LEU A 120 -18.41 -8.48 17.46
N SER A 121 -18.43 -7.16 17.59
CA SER A 121 -19.66 -6.37 17.75
C SER A 121 -20.42 -6.14 16.43
N ALA A 122 -19.72 -6.28 15.29
CA ALA A 122 -20.29 -6.20 13.95
C ALA A 122 -19.50 -7.12 13.03
N LYS A 123 -20.15 -7.63 11.97
CA LYS A 123 -19.49 -8.45 10.96
C LYS A 123 -18.32 -7.70 10.34
N SER A 124 -17.18 -8.39 10.17
CA SER A 124 -15.97 -7.86 9.53
C SER A 124 -15.23 -8.98 8.84
N ILE A 125 -15.52 -9.19 7.57
CA ILE A 125 -14.81 -10.19 6.75
C ILE A 125 -13.33 -9.80 6.54
N SER A 126 -12.99 -8.54 6.75
CA SER A 126 -11.62 -8.03 6.70
C SER A 126 -10.79 -8.36 7.95
N LEU A 127 -11.34 -9.04 8.95
CA LEU A 127 -10.61 -9.34 10.17
C LEU A 127 -9.28 -10.06 9.94
N PRO A 128 -9.18 -11.12 9.10
CA PRO A 128 -7.89 -11.74 8.80
C PRO A 128 -6.87 -10.76 8.20
N TYR A 129 -7.30 -9.92 7.27
CA TYR A 129 -6.46 -8.87 6.70
C TYR A 129 -5.99 -7.88 7.79
N ASN A 130 -6.88 -7.41 8.63
CA ASN A 130 -6.54 -6.47 9.70
C ASN A 130 -5.59 -7.10 10.73
N LEU A 131 -5.74 -8.38 11.01
CA LEU A 131 -4.85 -9.13 11.90
C LEU A 131 -3.46 -9.35 11.31
N SER A 132 -3.28 -9.24 9.99
CA SER A 132 -1.95 -9.33 9.36
C SER A 132 -0.99 -8.21 9.78
N TYR A 133 -1.52 -7.13 10.34
CA TYR A 133 -0.74 -6.01 10.88
C TYR A 133 -0.43 -6.13 12.37
N VAL A 134 -0.96 -7.14 13.05
CA VAL A 134 -0.76 -7.36 14.47
C VAL A 134 0.35 -8.38 14.67
N TRP A 135 1.54 -7.94 15.02
CA TRP A 135 2.63 -8.83 15.37
C TRP A 135 2.34 -9.57 16.66
N ILE A 136 2.51 -10.87 16.61
CA ILE A 136 2.37 -11.71 17.80
C ILE A 136 3.73 -11.74 18.50
N VAL A 137 3.75 -11.21 19.70
CA VAL A 137 4.96 -11.13 20.53
C VAL A 137 4.76 -11.92 21.81
N ASP A 138 5.85 -12.36 22.41
CA ASP A 138 5.83 -13.08 23.68
C ASP A 138 5.12 -12.22 24.75
N HIS A 139 4.06 -12.76 25.36
CA HIS A 139 3.28 -12.06 26.38
C HIS A 139 4.07 -11.72 27.64
N THR A 140 5.21 -12.37 27.86
CA THR A 140 6.13 -12.06 28.96
C THR A 140 7.04 -10.89 28.66
N ALA A 141 7.12 -10.46 27.38
CA ALA A 141 7.90 -9.30 26.99
C ALA A 141 7.18 -8.01 27.40
N THR A 142 7.86 -7.19 28.19
CA THR A 142 7.29 -5.92 28.71
C THR A 142 7.55 -4.74 27.78
N ASP A 143 8.63 -4.77 27.01
CA ASP A 143 9.04 -3.70 26.10
C ASP A 143 9.80 -4.27 24.89
N ILE A 144 9.09 -4.41 23.76
CA ILE A 144 9.70 -4.91 22.52
C ILE A 144 10.58 -3.84 21.83
N SER A 145 10.51 -2.59 22.22
CA SER A 145 11.43 -1.57 21.76
C SER A 145 12.85 -1.76 22.32
N ALA A 146 12.97 -2.38 23.48
CA ALA A 146 14.23 -2.70 24.13
C ALA A 146 14.69 -4.13 23.86
N THR A 147 13.75 -5.10 23.86
CA THR A 147 14.06 -6.54 23.73
C THR A 147 13.19 -7.16 22.64
N GLU A 148 13.84 -7.80 21.68
CA GLU A 148 13.15 -8.49 20.60
C GLU A 148 12.40 -9.73 21.12
N ALA A 149 11.19 -9.96 20.61
CA ALA A 149 10.28 -11.00 21.09
C ALA A 149 9.46 -11.64 19.96
N GLY A 150 10.07 -11.89 18.80
CA GLY A 150 9.42 -12.42 17.61
C GLY A 150 9.54 -13.92 17.41
N THR A 151 8.89 -14.42 16.36
CA THR A 151 8.87 -15.83 15.93
C THR A 151 9.43 -16.05 14.53
N GLY A 152 9.83 -14.99 13.84
CA GLY A 152 10.19 -15.02 12.42
C GLY A 152 11.43 -15.82 12.07
N PRO A 153 11.75 -15.95 10.77
CA PRO A 153 12.91 -16.72 10.29
C PRO A 153 14.25 -16.13 10.69
N TYR A 154 14.26 -14.88 11.10
CA TYR A 154 15.46 -14.18 11.59
C TYR A 154 15.24 -13.56 12.95
N THR A 155 16.31 -13.53 13.75
CA THR A 155 16.40 -12.73 14.98
C THR A 155 17.08 -11.41 14.69
N LEU A 156 16.85 -10.41 15.53
CA LEU A 156 17.58 -9.16 15.49
C LEU A 156 19.01 -9.36 15.99
N GLY A 157 19.97 -9.05 15.12
CA GLY A 157 21.38 -8.99 15.47
C GLY A 157 21.81 -7.59 15.93
N GLU A 158 22.92 -7.08 15.43
CA GLU A 158 23.40 -5.76 15.74
C GLU A 158 22.63 -4.66 14.99
N TRP A 159 22.27 -3.61 15.68
CA TRP A 159 21.74 -2.40 15.07
C TRP A 159 22.64 -1.22 15.33
N ARG A 160 23.40 -0.83 14.30
CA ARG A 160 24.22 0.40 14.32
C ARG A 160 23.41 1.54 13.71
N ARG A 161 22.80 2.35 14.57
CA ARG A 161 21.96 3.47 14.18
C ARG A 161 22.67 4.37 13.16
N GLY A 162 21.92 4.78 12.10
CA GLY A 162 22.42 5.59 11.01
C GLY A 162 23.27 4.81 9.98
N SER A 163 23.47 3.51 10.14
CA SER A 163 24.36 2.73 9.28
C SER A 163 23.75 1.41 8.84
N ALA A 164 23.56 0.47 9.76
CA ALA A 164 23.15 -0.88 9.40
C ALA A 164 22.40 -1.60 10.52
N LEU A 165 21.53 -2.51 10.11
CA LEU A 165 20.82 -3.43 10.98
C LEU A 165 21.03 -4.85 10.45
N SER A 166 21.58 -5.74 11.29
CA SER A 166 21.77 -7.13 10.91
C SER A 166 20.66 -8.01 11.48
N LEU A 167 20.27 -9.00 10.71
CA LEU A 167 19.37 -10.07 11.09
C LEU A 167 20.12 -11.40 10.98
N GLU A 168 19.97 -12.25 12.00
CA GLU A 168 20.61 -13.55 12.07
C GLU A 168 19.57 -14.67 11.92
N ARG A 169 19.87 -15.71 11.16
CA ARG A 169 18.93 -16.80 10.94
C ARG A 169 18.58 -17.52 12.25
N TYR A 170 17.29 -17.66 12.49
CA TYR A 170 16.77 -18.43 13.60
C TYR A 170 16.68 -19.93 13.23
N ASP A 171 17.59 -20.73 13.75
CA ASP A 171 17.63 -22.17 13.42
C ASP A 171 16.45 -22.97 14.05
N GLY A 172 15.76 -22.41 15.03
CA GLY A 172 14.51 -22.94 15.61
C GLY A 172 13.24 -22.58 14.85
N TYR A 173 13.36 -21.92 13.67
CA TYR A 173 12.20 -21.47 12.92
C TYR A 173 11.27 -22.62 12.51
N TRP A 174 9.98 -22.43 12.71
CA TRP A 174 8.93 -23.43 12.46
C TRP A 174 8.68 -23.71 10.98
N GLY A 175 8.95 -22.73 10.11
CA GLY A 175 8.75 -22.83 8.68
C GLY A 175 10.01 -23.22 7.92
N THR A 176 10.04 -22.89 6.63
CA THR A 176 11.22 -23.14 5.80
C THR A 176 12.36 -22.21 6.20
N LYS A 177 13.48 -22.78 6.62
CA LYS A 177 14.64 -22.02 7.04
C LYS A 177 15.26 -21.30 5.84
N PRO A 178 15.61 -20.00 5.98
CA PRO A 178 16.35 -19.28 4.95
C PRO A 178 17.71 -19.93 4.65
N THR A 179 18.18 -19.78 3.41
CA THR A 179 19.53 -20.22 3.02
C THR A 179 20.62 -19.30 3.57
N ASN A 180 20.34 -18.02 3.68
CA ASN A 180 21.30 -17.04 4.18
C ASN A 180 21.31 -17.04 5.70
N LYS A 181 22.52 -17.13 6.27
CA LYS A 181 22.70 -17.09 7.74
C LYS A 181 22.53 -15.68 8.31
N GLU A 182 22.77 -14.69 7.48
CA GLU A 182 22.72 -13.28 7.87
C GLU A 182 22.13 -12.42 6.75
N VAL A 183 21.36 -11.43 7.13
CA VAL A 183 20.85 -10.37 6.27
C VAL A 183 21.23 -9.04 6.90
N VAL A 184 21.81 -8.15 6.10
CA VAL A 184 22.22 -6.82 6.58
C VAL A 184 21.50 -5.76 5.78
N PHE A 185 20.63 -5.01 6.42
CA PHE A 185 20.08 -3.77 5.87
C PHE A 185 21.10 -2.66 6.08
N GLN A 186 21.59 -2.09 4.98
CA GLN A 186 22.46 -0.92 5.00
C GLN A 186 21.65 0.32 4.65
N TYR A 187 21.73 1.33 5.49
CA TYR A 187 20.94 2.54 5.36
C TYR A 187 21.75 3.69 4.78
N PHE A 188 21.14 4.42 3.87
CA PHE A 188 21.72 5.55 3.16
C PHE A 188 20.81 6.76 3.34
N THR A 189 21.40 7.95 3.30
CA THR A 189 20.67 9.22 3.41
C THR A 189 20.26 9.77 2.05
N ASP A 190 20.88 9.29 0.97
CA ASP A 190 20.57 9.72 -0.40
C ASP A 190 20.70 8.56 -1.39
N ALA A 191 19.96 8.70 -2.50
CA ALA A 191 19.91 7.68 -3.54
C ALA A 191 21.26 7.50 -4.27
N THR A 192 22.07 8.54 -4.38
CA THR A 192 23.37 8.46 -5.07
C THR A 192 24.32 7.53 -4.33
N ALA A 193 24.42 7.68 -3.00
CA ALA A 193 25.24 6.81 -2.17
C ALA A 193 24.75 5.36 -2.20
N GLU A 194 23.44 5.14 -2.16
CA GLU A 194 22.82 3.83 -2.24
C GLU A 194 23.09 3.17 -3.60
N ASN A 195 22.91 3.89 -4.70
CA ASN A 195 23.19 3.40 -6.05
C ASN A 195 24.67 3.02 -6.23
N ASN A 196 25.58 3.84 -5.71
CA ASN A 196 27.00 3.55 -5.75
C ASN A 196 27.36 2.28 -4.95
N ALA A 197 26.69 2.05 -3.83
CA ALA A 197 26.88 0.83 -3.05
C ALA A 197 26.50 -0.43 -3.84
N LEU A 198 25.43 -0.39 -4.64
CA LEU A 198 25.06 -1.47 -5.53
C LEU A 198 26.07 -1.65 -6.68
N LEU A 199 26.47 -0.55 -7.31
CA LEU A 199 27.44 -0.58 -8.41
C LEU A 199 28.79 -1.21 -8.00
N THR A 200 29.22 -0.95 -6.77
CA THR A 200 30.50 -1.46 -6.23
C THR A 200 30.38 -2.83 -5.57
N GLY A 201 29.16 -3.36 -5.43
CA GLY A 201 28.92 -4.65 -4.77
C GLY A 201 28.92 -4.58 -3.24
N ALA A 202 28.87 -3.39 -2.65
CA ALA A 202 28.72 -3.22 -1.20
C ALA A 202 27.33 -3.64 -0.71
N VAL A 203 26.30 -3.48 -1.55
CA VAL A 203 24.98 -4.08 -1.38
C VAL A 203 24.64 -4.98 -2.58
N ASP A 204 23.75 -5.94 -2.36
CA ASP A 204 23.32 -6.91 -3.36
C ASP A 204 22.01 -6.51 -4.04
N VAL A 205 21.17 -5.75 -3.35
CA VAL A 205 19.85 -5.33 -3.80
C VAL A 205 19.46 -4.01 -3.14
N ILE A 206 18.78 -3.16 -3.89
CA ILE A 206 18.13 -1.93 -3.40
C ILE A 206 16.63 -2.15 -3.37
N THR A 207 15.98 -1.88 -2.24
CA THR A 207 14.56 -2.17 -2.02
C THR A 207 13.61 -1.32 -2.86
N SER A 208 14.03 -0.09 -3.18
CA SER A 208 13.20 0.83 -3.96
C SER A 208 14.04 1.92 -4.61
N VAL A 209 13.93 2.06 -5.93
CA VAL A 209 14.46 3.19 -6.68
C VAL A 209 13.30 4.08 -7.10
N GLN A 210 13.31 5.34 -6.64
CA GLN A 210 12.18 6.26 -6.77
C GLN A 210 12.35 7.29 -7.89
N SER A 211 13.52 7.35 -8.53
CA SER A 211 13.79 8.27 -9.62
C SER A 211 14.18 7.51 -10.89
N PRO A 212 13.50 7.75 -12.02
CA PRO A 212 13.86 7.12 -13.29
C PRO A 212 15.28 7.48 -13.75
N ASP A 213 15.79 8.65 -13.41
CA ASP A 213 17.14 9.10 -13.78
C ASP A 213 18.22 8.21 -13.17
N SER A 214 17.97 7.61 -12.01
CA SER A 214 18.90 6.70 -11.34
C SER A 214 19.05 5.36 -12.07
N LEU A 215 18.13 4.99 -12.96
CA LEU A 215 18.10 3.68 -13.60
C LEU A 215 19.08 3.55 -14.77
N ALA A 216 19.48 4.66 -15.37
CA ALA A 216 20.34 4.65 -16.55
C ALA A 216 21.66 3.88 -16.33
N GLN A 217 22.21 3.92 -15.13
CA GLN A 217 23.45 3.23 -14.76
C GLN A 217 23.29 1.71 -14.61
N PHE A 218 22.06 1.21 -14.44
CA PHE A 218 21.77 -0.21 -14.27
C PHE A 218 21.11 -0.83 -15.50
N GLN A 219 20.41 -0.05 -16.29
CA GLN A 219 19.76 -0.50 -17.52
C GLN A 219 20.79 -0.95 -18.54
N ASN A 220 20.45 -1.99 -19.30
CA ASN A 220 21.34 -2.58 -20.31
C ASN A 220 22.71 -3.05 -19.80
N ASN A 221 22.84 -3.21 -18.49
CA ASN A 221 24.03 -3.78 -17.85
C ASN A 221 23.69 -5.18 -17.34
N PRO A 222 24.29 -6.26 -17.92
CA PRO A 222 23.97 -7.64 -17.54
C PRO A 222 24.36 -8.00 -16.11
N ALA A 223 25.15 -7.17 -15.44
CA ALA A 223 25.51 -7.36 -14.04
C ALA A 223 24.34 -7.05 -13.08
N PHE A 224 23.31 -6.38 -13.56
CA PHE A 224 22.16 -5.94 -12.75
C PHE A 224 20.83 -6.36 -13.36
N THR A 225 19.84 -6.50 -12.51
CA THR A 225 18.43 -6.71 -12.86
C THR A 225 17.61 -5.53 -12.33
N VAL A 226 16.88 -4.87 -13.22
CA VAL A 226 15.93 -3.82 -12.87
C VAL A 226 14.52 -4.41 -12.97
N SER A 227 13.82 -4.52 -11.85
CA SER A 227 12.48 -5.11 -11.77
C SER A 227 11.42 -4.02 -11.83
N ASN A 228 10.37 -4.27 -12.59
CA ASN A 228 9.20 -3.40 -12.69
C ASN A 228 8.02 -4.03 -11.95
N GLY A 229 8.00 -3.86 -10.63
CA GLY A 229 6.90 -4.30 -9.79
C GLY A 229 5.73 -3.31 -9.80
N GLN A 230 4.64 -3.72 -9.16
CA GLN A 230 3.43 -2.93 -9.04
C GLN A 230 3.35 -2.31 -7.65
N SER A 231 3.50 -0.99 -7.58
CA SER A 231 3.25 -0.27 -6.33
C SER A 231 1.75 -0.18 -6.05
N THR A 232 1.41 0.41 -4.91
CA THR A 232 0.02 0.78 -4.58
C THR A 232 -0.23 2.27 -4.74
N THR A 233 0.76 3.02 -5.19
CA THR A 233 0.69 4.47 -5.32
C THR A 233 0.05 4.86 -6.64
N LYS A 234 -1.12 5.50 -6.55
CA LYS A 234 -1.88 6.05 -7.69
C LYS A 234 -1.66 7.55 -7.77
N LEU A 235 -1.29 8.06 -8.93
CA LEU A 235 -1.39 9.49 -9.21
C LEU A 235 -2.78 9.78 -9.76
N ILE A 236 -3.50 10.66 -9.11
CA ILE A 236 -4.86 10.99 -9.49
C ILE A 236 -5.05 12.47 -9.76
N LEU A 237 -5.91 12.76 -10.70
CA LEU A 237 -6.57 14.05 -10.88
C LEU A 237 -7.94 13.95 -10.21
N ALA A 238 -8.05 14.48 -8.99
CA ALA A 238 -9.28 14.48 -8.24
C ALA A 238 -10.11 15.72 -8.56
N PHE A 239 -11.41 15.50 -8.75
CA PHE A 239 -12.39 16.56 -8.94
C PHE A 239 -13.11 16.85 -7.63
N ASN A 240 -13.57 18.09 -7.47
CA ASN A 240 -14.56 18.37 -6.45
C ASN A 240 -15.97 18.00 -6.99
N ASP A 241 -16.40 16.78 -6.69
CA ASP A 241 -17.62 16.21 -7.24
C ASP A 241 -18.89 16.87 -6.69
N LYS A 242 -18.77 17.74 -5.68
CA LYS A 242 -19.88 18.51 -5.11
C LYS A 242 -20.06 19.89 -5.73
N ALA A 243 -19.07 20.38 -6.47
CA ALA A 243 -19.04 21.77 -6.95
C ALA A 243 -19.06 21.84 -8.46
N ALA A 244 -19.85 22.78 -9.00
CA ALA A 244 -19.79 23.07 -10.42
C ALA A 244 -18.37 23.56 -10.82
N PRO A 245 -17.86 23.14 -11.96
CA PRO A 245 -18.50 22.36 -13.02
C PRO A 245 -18.32 20.84 -12.88
N PHE A 246 -17.57 20.37 -11.87
CA PHE A 246 -17.22 18.97 -11.72
C PHE A 246 -18.28 18.11 -11.02
N ASP A 247 -19.38 18.70 -10.59
CA ASP A 247 -20.60 17.98 -10.21
C ASP A 247 -21.33 17.33 -11.40
N ASN A 248 -20.92 17.66 -12.63
CA ASN A 248 -21.43 17.09 -13.85
C ASN A 248 -20.52 15.96 -14.35
N VAL A 249 -21.05 14.75 -14.43
CA VAL A 249 -20.30 13.56 -14.87
C VAL A 249 -19.74 13.71 -16.29
N LYS A 250 -20.45 14.39 -17.19
CA LYS A 250 -19.97 14.62 -18.57
C LYS A 250 -18.72 15.48 -18.60
N VAL A 251 -18.62 16.46 -17.70
CA VAL A 251 -17.41 17.29 -17.57
C VAL A 251 -16.25 16.45 -17.08
N ARG A 252 -16.43 15.63 -16.06
CA ARG A 252 -15.38 14.77 -15.52
C ARG A 252 -14.88 13.77 -16.57
N LYS A 253 -15.80 13.10 -17.29
CA LYS A 253 -15.47 12.18 -18.38
C LYS A 253 -14.73 12.87 -19.51
N ALA A 254 -15.13 14.09 -19.86
CA ALA A 254 -14.45 14.86 -20.89
C ALA A 254 -13.00 15.15 -20.53
N ILE A 255 -12.74 15.56 -19.31
CA ILE A 255 -11.37 15.81 -18.83
C ILE A 255 -10.56 14.52 -18.86
N ALA A 256 -11.09 13.43 -18.36
CA ALA A 256 -10.41 12.12 -18.36
C ALA A 256 -10.05 11.66 -19.79
N ARG A 257 -10.99 11.76 -20.73
CA ARG A 257 -10.77 11.35 -22.13
C ARG A 257 -9.86 12.28 -22.92
N ALA A 258 -9.60 13.48 -22.43
CA ALA A 258 -8.74 14.46 -23.10
C ALA A 258 -7.26 14.31 -22.73
N ILE A 259 -6.92 13.51 -21.73
CA ILE A 259 -5.55 13.32 -21.27
C ILE A 259 -5.02 11.96 -21.77
N ASP A 260 -3.91 11.99 -22.49
CA ASP A 260 -3.21 10.78 -22.93
C ASP A 260 -2.35 10.23 -21.78
N ASP A 261 -2.93 9.37 -20.94
CA ASP A 261 -2.29 8.82 -19.77
C ASP A 261 -1.05 7.99 -20.12
N LYS A 262 -1.10 7.26 -21.23
CA LYS A 262 0.05 6.46 -21.69
C LYS A 262 1.24 7.34 -22.02
N LYS A 263 1.00 8.43 -22.73
CA LYS A 263 2.05 9.41 -23.07
C LYS A 263 2.56 10.12 -21.82
N LEU A 264 1.67 10.45 -20.89
CA LEU A 264 2.05 11.02 -19.59
C LEU A 264 2.99 10.08 -18.83
N LEU A 265 2.58 8.82 -18.66
CA LEU A 265 3.38 7.82 -17.96
C LEU A 265 4.77 7.65 -18.59
N GLN A 266 4.82 7.53 -19.92
CA GLN A 266 6.10 7.43 -20.64
C GLN A 266 6.99 8.66 -20.44
N SER A 267 6.41 9.85 -20.38
CA SER A 267 7.18 11.09 -20.19
C SER A 267 7.80 11.20 -18.79
N ILE A 268 7.19 10.58 -17.78
CA ILE A 268 7.66 10.63 -16.39
C ILE A 268 8.53 9.41 -16.03
N TRP A 269 8.09 8.20 -16.39
CA TRP A 269 8.67 6.93 -15.94
C TRP A 269 9.26 6.05 -17.05
N GLY A 270 9.20 6.51 -18.33
CA GLY A 270 9.66 5.69 -19.45
C GLY A 270 8.82 4.42 -19.60
N ASP A 271 9.49 3.26 -19.57
CA ASP A 271 8.81 1.95 -19.72
C ASP A 271 8.29 1.37 -18.39
N TYR A 272 8.40 2.12 -17.29
CA TYR A 272 7.99 1.67 -15.96
C TYR A 272 6.64 2.25 -15.55
N GLY A 273 6.00 1.60 -14.59
CA GLY A 273 4.65 1.93 -14.17
C GLY A 273 3.59 1.31 -15.06
N SER A 274 2.33 1.58 -14.76
CA SER A 274 1.20 1.03 -15.52
C SER A 274 -0.03 1.95 -15.47
N LEU A 275 -0.92 1.79 -16.45
CA LEU A 275 -2.25 2.39 -16.43
C LEU A 275 -3.18 1.48 -15.61
N ILE A 276 -4.10 2.06 -14.85
CA ILE A 276 -5.00 1.33 -13.96
C ILE A 276 -6.49 1.52 -14.24
N GLY A 277 -6.89 2.66 -14.79
CA GLY A 277 -8.27 2.96 -15.14
C GLY A 277 -9.24 3.11 -13.97
N SER A 278 -8.77 2.95 -12.72
CA SER A 278 -9.55 3.08 -11.49
C SER A 278 -8.63 3.34 -10.29
N PHE A 279 -9.22 3.53 -9.11
CA PHE A 279 -8.48 3.71 -7.86
C PHE A 279 -7.89 2.42 -7.29
N VAL A 280 -8.21 1.28 -7.88
CA VAL A 280 -7.82 -0.04 -7.37
C VAL A 280 -6.53 -0.52 -8.04
N PRO A 281 -5.44 -0.75 -7.29
CA PRO A 281 -4.22 -1.31 -7.85
C PRO A 281 -4.34 -2.82 -8.08
N PRO A 282 -3.52 -3.41 -8.98
CA PRO A 282 -3.59 -4.85 -9.30
C PRO A 282 -3.37 -5.80 -8.13
N THR A 283 -2.74 -5.33 -7.05
CA THR A 283 -2.53 -6.12 -5.82
C THR A 283 -3.77 -6.22 -4.93
N ASP A 284 -4.81 -5.45 -5.18
CA ASP A 284 -6.09 -5.61 -4.49
C ASP A 284 -6.90 -6.75 -5.15
N PRO A 285 -7.54 -7.65 -4.37
CA PRO A 285 -8.27 -8.80 -4.92
C PRO A 285 -9.44 -8.43 -5.85
N TRP A 286 -9.99 -7.24 -5.70
CA TRP A 286 -11.09 -6.71 -6.52
C TRP A 286 -10.62 -5.85 -7.69
N TYR A 287 -9.35 -5.93 -8.05
CA TYR A 287 -8.84 -5.26 -9.24
C TYR A 287 -9.49 -5.81 -10.52
N GLU A 288 -9.78 -4.89 -11.41
CA GLU A 288 -10.27 -5.14 -12.76
C GLU A 288 -9.64 -4.12 -13.70
N ASP A 289 -9.26 -4.52 -14.89
CA ASP A 289 -8.76 -3.59 -15.90
C ASP A 289 -9.91 -2.75 -16.46
N LEU A 290 -10.01 -1.50 -16.01
CA LEU A 290 -11.02 -0.53 -16.43
C LEU A 290 -10.42 0.59 -17.30
N THR A 291 -9.23 0.39 -17.84
CA THR A 291 -8.53 1.39 -18.68
C THR A 291 -9.31 1.81 -19.93
N ALA A 292 -10.21 0.97 -20.41
CA ALA A 292 -11.04 1.26 -21.57
C ALA A 292 -12.24 2.17 -21.29
N VAL A 293 -12.65 2.36 -20.02
CA VAL A 293 -13.88 3.07 -19.66
C VAL A 293 -13.86 4.54 -20.11
N ASP A 294 -12.78 5.25 -19.81
CA ASP A 294 -12.57 6.64 -20.25
C ASP A 294 -11.22 6.77 -20.96
N ALA A 295 -10.96 5.86 -21.89
CA ALA A 295 -9.75 5.87 -22.69
C ALA A 295 -9.57 7.19 -23.46
N TYR A 296 -8.31 7.56 -23.71
CA TYR A 296 -7.97 8.78 -24.43
C TYR A 296 -8.72 8.90 -25.76
N ASN A 297 -9.53 9.92 -25.86
CA ASN A 297 -10.36 10.24 -27.03
C ASN A 297 -10.73 11.74 -27.00
N PRO A 298 -9.89 12.63 -27.52
CA PRO A 298 -10.14 14.07 -27.45
C PRO A 298 -11.39 14.52 -28.22
N ASP A 299 -11.79 13.84 -29.28
CA ASP A 299 -13.02 14.18 -30.04
C ASP A 299 -14.26 13.89 -29.19
N SER A 300 -14.31 12.74 -28.50
CA SER A 300 -15.36 12.42 -27.52
C SER A 300 -15.37 13.42 -26.36
N ALA A 301 -14.20 13.86 -25.89
CA ALA A 301 -14.09 14.87 -24.85
C ALA A 301 -14.74 16.20 -25.26
N LYS A 302 -14.47 16.68 -26.45
CA LYS A 302 -15.10 17.90 -26.99
C LYS A 302 -16.63 17.78 -27.06
N GLN A 303 -17.11 16.62 -27.52
CA GLN A 303 -18.55 16.36 -27.61
C GLN A 303 -19.21 16.39 -26.23
N LEU A 304 -18.60 15.74 -25.25
CA LEU A 304 -19.13 15.71 -23.88
C LEU A 304 -19.17 17.11 -23.24
N LEU A 305 -18.16 17.94 -23.49
CA LEU A 305 -18.15 19.33 -23.02
C LEU A 305 -19.27 20.15 -23.66
N ALA A 306 -19.50 19.99 -24.96
CA ALA A 306 -20.58 20.64 -25.66
C ALA A 306 -21.95 20.25 -25.09
N GLU A 307 -22.16 18.94 -24.85
CA GLU A 307 -23.38 18.41 -24.23
C GLU A 307 -23.58 18.91 -22.79
N ALA A 308 -22.49 19.20 -22.09
CA ALA A 308 -22.51 19.73 -20.73
C ALA A 308 -22.72 21.27 -20.68
N GLY A 309 -22.82 21.94 -21.85
CA GLY A 309 -23.01 23.37 -21.95
C GLY A 309 -21.73 24.21 -22.11
N PHE A 310 -20.60 23.58 -22.42
CA PHE A 310 -19.30 24.23 -22.59
C PHE A 310 -18.71 24.01 -24.01
N PRO A 311 -19.40 24.43 -25.09
CA PRO A 311 -18.95 24.11 -26.46
C PRO A 311 -17.67 24.83 -26.88
N ASN A 312 -17.35 25.99 -26.29
CA ASN A 312 -16.28 26.86 -26.77
C ASN A 312 -15.24 27.24 -25.73
N ARG A 313 -15.64 27.30 -24.45
CA ARG A 313 -14.76 27.75 -23.36
C ARG A 313 -15.10 27.05 -22.06
N PHE A 314 -14.05 26.59 -21.41
CA PHE A 314 -14.09 26.04 -20.08
C PHE A 314 -12.78 26.34 -19.37
N GLU A 315 -12.82 26.72 -18.12
CA GLU A 315 -11.65 27.10 -17.34
C GLU A 315 -11.77 26.58 -15.91
N PHE A 316 -10.66 26.09 -15.36
CA PHE A 316 -10.60 25.74 -13.93
C PHE A 316 -9.18 25.88 -13.38
N THR A 317 -9.08 25.99 -12.06
CA THR A 317 -7.83 26.00 -11.34
C THR A 317 -7.47 24.59 -10.89
N LEU A 318 -6.22 24.18 -11.14
CA LEU A 318 -5.64 22.92 -10.72
C LEU A 318 -4.69 23.16 -9.56
N ASP A 319 -5.14 22.83 -8.35
CA ASP A 319 -4.30 22.89 -7.16
C ASP A 319 -3.28 21.74 -7.19
N THR A 320 -2.02 22.11 -7.19
CA THR A 320 -0.91 21.22 -7.50
C THR A 320 0.12 21.24 -6.38
N PRO A 321 0.41 20.11 -5.73
CA PRO A 321 1.51 20.03 -4.77
C PRO A 321 2.85 20.45 -5.39
N ASP A 322 3.71 21.10 -4.60
CA ASP A 322 4.96 21.70 -5.07
C ASP A 322 6.14 20.71 -5.21
N TYR A 323 5.92 19.43 -4.97
CA TYR A 323 6.94 18.39 -5.10
C TYR A 323 6.73 17.50 -6.33
N ASP A 324 7.84 16.97 -6.85
CA ASP A 324 7.82 16.12 -8.03
C ASP A 324 6.99 14.84 -7.82
N PRO A 325 6.28 14.38 -8.87
CA PRO A 325 6.23 14.90 -10.23
C PRO A 325 5.06 15.87 -10.50
N HIS A 326 4.33 16.31 -9.44
CA HIS A 326 3.08 17.04 -9.58
C HIS A 326 3.17 18.29 -10.49
N PRO A 327 4.16 19.19 -10.34
CA PRO A 327 4.23 20.37 -11.22
C PRO A 327 4.39 20.02 -12.70
N VAL A 328 5.20 19.03 -13.03
CA VAL A 328 5.41 18.57 -14.41
C VAL A 328 4.15 17.92 -14.97
N VAL A 329 3.48 17.12 -14.17
CA VAL A 329 2.19 16.49 -14.54
C VAL A 329 1.13 17.55 -14.78
N ALA A 330 1.05 18.58 -13.94
CA ALA A 330 0.11 19.70 -14.12
C ALA A 330 0.33 20.42 -15.46
N GLN A 331 1.57 20.64 -15.84
CA GLN A 331 1.91 21.26 -17.16
C GLN A 331 1.50 20.36 -18.32
N PHE A 332 1.69 19.05 -18.20
CA PHE A 332 1.23 18.09 -19.22
C PHE A 332 -0.28 18.15 -19.38
N ILE A 333 -1.04 18.12 -18.28
CA ILE A 333 -2.50 18.22 -18.27
C ILE A 333 -2.95 19.55 -18.90
N GLN A 334 -2.33 20.66 -18.53
CA GLN A 334 -2.62 21.97 -19.09
C GLN A 334 -2.46 21.96 -20.61
N SER A 335 -1.40 21.38 -21.12
CA SER A 335 -1.13 21.27 -22.56
C SER A 335 -2.15 20.37 -23.28
N GLU A 336 -2.48 19.23 -22.72
CA GLU A 336 -3.47 18.30 -23.29
C GLU A 336 -4.86 18.94 -23.33
N LEU A 337 -5.30 19.57 -22.25
CA LEU A 337 -6.63 20.18 -22.16
C LEU A 337 -6.78 21.42 -23.02
N LYS A 338 -5.70 22.15 -23.27
CA LYS A 338 -5.69 23.28 -24.24
C LYS A 338 -6.13 22.84 -25.63
N LYS A 339 -5.78 21.63 -26.04
CA LYS A 339 -6.14 21.08 -27.37
C LYS A 339 -7.64 20.92 -27.57
N ILE A 340 -8.40 20.80 -26.49
CA ILE A 340 -9.87 20.70 -26.53
C ILE A 340 -10.58 21.97 -26.08
N GLY A 341 -9.88 23.10 -25.98
CA GLY A 341 -10.45 24.40 -25.62
C GLY A 341 -10.62 24.62 -24.11
N VAL A 342 -9.97 23.81 -23.27
CA VAL A 342 -10.00 23.96 -21.82
C VAL A 342 -8.75 24.68 -21.33
N THR A 343 -8.95 25.74 -20.55
CA THR A 343 -7.87 26.50 -19.92
C THR A 343 -7.68 26.03 -18.50
N VAL A 344 -6.47 25.55 -18.18
CA VAL A 344 -6.10 25.15 -16.83
C VAL A 344 -5.20 26.22 -16.21
N LYS A 345 -5.59 26.73 -15.07
CA LYS A 345 -4.75 27.61 -14.24
C LYS A 345 -4.05 26.77 -13.20
N ILE A 346 -2.74 26.63 -13.31
CA ILE A 346 -1.95 25.85 -12.35
C ILE A 346 -1.69 26.71 -11.12
N ASN A 347 -2.11 26.21 -9.95
CA ASN A 347 -1.84 26.81 -8.66
C ASN A 347 -0.94 25.88 -7.84
N VAL A 348 0.34 26.18 -7.76
CA VAL A 348 1.32 25.37 -7.01
C VAL A 348 1.26 25.75 -5.54
N ILE A 349 1.03 24.77 -4.68
CA ILE A 349 0.88 24.94 -3.24
C ILE A 349 1.74 23.94 -2.46
N THR A 350 2.10 24.30 -1.24
CA THR A 350 2.84 23.39 -0.35
C THR A 350 1.98 22.23 0.12
N ALA A 351 2.61 21.18 0.64
CA ALA A 351 1.88 20.03 1.21
C ALA A 351 0.95 20.46 2.37
N ASN A 352 1.39 21.40 3.21
CA ASN A 352 0.57 21.93 4.30
C ASN A 352 -0.62 22.76 3.81
N GLU A 353 -0.42 23.58 2.80
CA GLU A 353 -1.49 24.35 2.16
C GLU A 353 -2.51 23.43 1.49
N TRP A 354 -2.02 22.38 0.80
CA TRP A 354 -2.90 21.36 0.22
C TRP A 354 -3.76 20.69 1.29
N TYR A 355 -3.14 20.28 2.40
CA TYR A 355 -3.85 19.63 3.50
C TYR A 355 -4.96 20.54 4.06
N THR A 356 -4.66 21.80 4.28
CA THR A 356 -5.64 22.77 4.83
C THR A 356 -6.71 23.14 3.81
N LYS A 357 -6.30 23.54 2.62
CA LYS A 357 -7.20 24.09 1.58
C LYS A 357 -8.05 22.99 0.94
N VAL A 358 -7.42 21.92 0.48
CA VAL A 358 -8.06 20.85 -0.30
C VAL A 358 -8.65 19.79 0.61
N TYR A 359 -7.81 19.18 1.44
CA TYR A 359 -8.21 18.03 2.24
C TYR A 359 -9.20 18.38 3.35
N GLN A 360 -8.94 19.45 4.12
CA GLN A 360 -9.81 19.85 5.24
C GLN A 360 -10.98 20.73 4.82
N LYS A 361 -10.72 21.77 4.03
CA LYS A 361 -11.73 22.78 3.67
C LYS A 361 -12.52 22.45 2.41
N HIS A 362 -12.05 21.49 1.61
CA HIS A 362 -12.65 21.15 0.32
C HIS A 362 -12.75 22.35 -0.64
N ASP A 363 -11.85 23.32 -0.49
CA ASP A 363 -11.81 24.54 -1.30
C ASP A 363 -10.90 24.31 -2.51
N PHE A 364 -11.43 23.67 -3.55
CA PHE A 364 -10.73 23.39 -4.80
C PHE A 364 -11.74 23.06 -5.91
N ALA A 365 -11.32 23.21 -7.15
CA ALA A 365 -12.06 22.71 -8.31
C ALA A 365 -11.56 21.32 -8.72
N ALA A 366 -10.27 21.23 -8.98
CA ALA A 366 -9.56 19.97 -9.22
C ALA A 366 -8.17 20.03 -8.60
N THR A 367 -7.61 18.89 -8.30
CA THR A 367 -6.29 18.78 -7.68
C THR A 367 -5.55 17.53 -8.16
N LEU A 368 -4.22 17.63 -8.22
CA LEU A 368 -3.35 16.45 -8.32
C LEU A 368 -2.98 15.97 -6.92
N GLN A 369 -2.99 14.67 -6.71
CA GLN A 369 -2.44 14.06 -5.49
C GLN A 369 -2.07 12.60 -5.74
N GLU A 370 -1.11 12.12 -4.99
CA GLU A 370 -0.81 10.69 -4.91
C GLU A 370 -1.51 10.05 -3.73
N HIS A 371 -2.01 8.84 -3.92
CA HIS A 371 -2.60 8.02 -2.88
C HIS A 371 -1.85 6.69 -2.79
N VAL A 372 -1.24 6.45 -1.65
CA VAL A 372 -0.22 5.40 -1.48
C VAL A 372 -0.73 4.07 -0.93
N ASN A 373 -1.94 4.06 -0.38
CA ASN A 373 -2.46 2.88 0.29
C ASN A 373 -3.08 1.88 -0.71
N HIS A 374 -3.09 0.62 -0.33
CA HIS A 374 -3.89 -0.42 -0.99
C HIS A 374 -5.21 -0.60 -0.22
N ARG A 375 -6.19 -1.25 -0.85
CA ARG A 375 -7.53 -1.50 -0.30
C ARG A 375 -8.25 -0.23 0.16
N ASP A 376 -7.99 0.88 -0.50
CA ASP A 376 -8.50 2.21 -0.12
C ASP A 376 -9.71 2.69 -0.96
N ILE A 377 -10.31 1.82 -1.76
CA ILE A 377 -11.56 2.08 -2.48
C ILE A 377 -12.68 2.58 -1.54
N VAL A 378 -12.64 2.21 -0.29
CA VAL A 378 -13.60 2.60 0.75
C VAL A 378 -13.75 4.11 0.90
N PHE A 379 -12.75 4.91 0.53
CA PHE A 379 -12.84 6.37 0.57
C PHE A 379 -13.88 6.93 -0.41
N TYR A 380 -14.19 6.22 -1.49
CA TYR A 380 -15.29 6.59 -2.40
C TYR A 380 -16.67 6.26 -1.85
N GLY A 381 -16.74 5.54 -0.74
CA GLY A 381 -17.98 5.32 0.02
C GLY A 381 -18.24 6.36 1.11
N ASN A 382 -17.35 7.34 1.26
CA ASN A 382 -17.49 8.42 2.25
C ASN A 382 -17.72 9.78 1.54
N PRO A 383 -18.96 10.27 1.50
CA PRO A 383 -19.26 11.57 0.86
C PRO A 383 -18.57 12.78 1.49
N ASP A 384 -18.08 12.63 2.72
CA ASP A 384 -17.36 13.69 3.44
C ASP A 384 -15.85 13.68 3.18
N PHE A 385 -15.36 12.70 2.41
CA PHE A 385 -13.97 12.74 1.96
C PHE A 385 -13.75 13.90 0.98
N TYR A 386 -12.54 14.42 0.87
CA TYR A 386 -12.30 15.73 0.24
C TYR A 386 -12.84 15.87 -1.20
N TRP A 387 -12.91 14.80 -1.99
CA TRP A 387 -13.48 14.86 -3.35
C TRP A 387 -15.00 14.87 -3.41
N GLY A 388 -15.66 14.50 -2.31
CA GLY A 388 -17.11 14.65 -2.19
C GLY A 388 -17.97 13.74 -3.08
N TYR A 389 -17.39 12.65 -3.60
CA TYR A 389 -18.15 11.66 -4.38
C TYR A 389 -19.26 11.04 -3.53
N ASN A 390 -20.47 11.04 -4.04
CA ASN A 390 -21.64 10.55 -3.30
C ASN A 390 -22.51 9.68 -4.22
N SER A 391 -22.38 8.37 -4.10
CA SER A 391 -23.24 7.39 -4.76
C SER A 391 -23.85 6.47 -3.71
N PRO A 392 -25.19 6.49 -3.54
CA PRO A 392 -25.86 5.58 -2.62
C PRO A 392 -25.56 4.11 -2.89
N ASP A 393 -25.47 3.72 -4.16
CA ASP A 393 -25.16 2.33 -4.54
C ASP A 393 -23.74 1.93 -4.13
N VAL A 394 -22.76 2.81 -4.32
CA VAL A 394 -21.37 2.56 -3.89
C VAL A 394 -21.27 2.49 -2.37
N ILE A 395 -21.91 3.39 -1.66
CA ILE A 395 -21.95 3.40 -0.18
C ILE A 395 -22.52 2.08 0.33
N LYS A 396 -23.62 1.62 -0.25
CA LYS A 396 -24.25 0.35 0.11
C LYS A 396 -23.34 -0.84 -0.19
N LEU A 397 -22.75 -0.91 -1.38
CA LEU A 397 -21.86 -2.00 -1.77
C LEU A 397 -20.63 -2.10 -0.86
N ILE A 398 -20.03 -0.98 -0.48
CA ILE A 398 -18.89 -0.96 0.44
C ILE A 398 -19.30 -1.45 1.83
N ALA A 399 -20.44 -1.02 2.34
CA ALA A 399 -20.97 -1.50 3.62
C ALA A 399 -21.27 -3.02 3.56
N ASP A 400 -21.92 -3.48 2.51
CA ASP A 400 -22.26 -4.89 2.30
C ASP A 400 -20.98 -5.74 2.17
N SER A 401 -19.94 -5.23 1.53
CA SER A 401 -18.67 -5.93 1.37
C SER A 401 -18.00 -6.24 2.71
N GLU A 402 -18.03 -5.31 3.65
CA GLU A 402 -17.46 -5.52 4.99
C GLU A 402 -18.28 -6.52 5.80
N ALA A 403 -19.60 -6.53 5.62
CA ALA A 403 -20.53 -7.46 6.28
C ALA A 403 -20.72 -8.78 5.51
N ALA A 404 -19.93 -9.02 4.46
CA ALA A 404 -20.04 -10.22 3.63
C ALA A 404 -19.74 -11.50 4.45
N ALA A 405 -20.35 -12.61 4.03
CA ALA A 405 -20.13 -13.91 4.65
C ALA A 405 -18.84 -14.58 4.19
N THR A 406 -18.36 -14.25 2.98
CA THR A 406 -17.15 -14.81 2.38
C THR A 406 -16.28 -13.73 1.74
N VAL A 407 -15.00 -14.03 1.57
CA VAL A 407 -14.07 -13.17 0.83
C VAL A 407 -14.48 -13.02 -0.64
N ASP A 408 -15.03 -14.06 -1.24
CA ASP A 408 -15.52 -14.00 -2.61
C ASP A 408 -16.70 -13.04 -2.76
N ASP A 409 -17.62 -13.01 -1.81
CA ASP A 409 -18.74 -12.05 -1.78
C ASP A 409 -18.22 -10.62 -1.59
N GLN A 410 -17.26 -10.40 -0.69
CA GLN A 410 -16.59 -9.12 -0.52
C GLN A 410 -15.96 -8.65 -1.84
N THR A 411 -15.23 -9.52 -2.49
CA THR A 411 -14.56 -9.22 -3.75
C THR A 411 -15.57 -8.83 -4.84
N ALA A 412 -16.66 -9.56 -4.94
CA ALA A 412 -17.73 -9.29 -5.93
C ALA A 412 -18.37 -7.91 -5.69
N ASP A 413 -18.67 -7.56 -4.44
CA ASP A 413 -19.27 -6.27 -4.08
C ASP A 413 -18.31 -5.11 -4.39
N LEU A 414 -17.03 -5.27 -4.06
CA LEU A 414 -16.03 -4.23 -4.30
C LEU A 414 -15.67 -4.08 -5.79
N LYS A 415 -15.71 -5.15 -6.57
CA LYS A 415 -15.61 -5.05 -8.04
C LYS A 415 -16.76 -4.24 -8.62
N LYS A 416 -18.00 -4.50 -8.19
CA LYS A 416 -19.17 -3.73 -8.59
C LYS A 416 -19.04 -2.25 -8.23
N ALA A 417 -18.62 -1.97 -7.00
CA ALA A 417 -18.40 -0.60 -6.55
C ALA A 417 -17.36 0.10 -7.43
N ASN A 418 -16.26 -0.57 -7.72
CA ASN A 418 -15.19 -0.03 -8.56
C ASN A 418 -15.66 0.28 -9.99
N GLU A 419 -16.48 -0.58 -10.59
CA GLU A 419 -17.07 -0.35 -11.92
C GLU A 419 -17.96 0.90 -11.93
N ILE A 420 -18.79 1.09 -10.91
CA ILE A 420 -19.64 2.28 -10.78
C ILE A 420 -18.79 3.53 -10.64
N ILE A 421 -17.79 3.51 -9.75
CA ILE A 421 -16.88 4.64 -9.52
C ILE A 421 -16.14 5.03 -10.80
N ALA A 422 -15.64 4.05 -11.55
CA ALA A 422 -14.94 4.28 -12.81
C ALA A 422 -15.88 4.83 -13.89
N ASN A 423 -17.08 4.27 -14.03
CA ASN A 423 -18.07 4.74 -15.01
C ASN A 423 -18.63 6.13 -14.68
N ASP A 424 -18.61 6.53 -13.41
CA ASP A 424 -18.96 7.87 -12.98
C ASP A 424 -17.80 8.88 -13.11
N ALA A 425 -16.62 8.43 -13.53
CA ALA A 425 -15.40 9.23 -13.57
C ALA A 425 -15.25 10.06 -12.29
N ALA A 426 -15.39 9.43 -11.13
CA ALA A 426 -15.33 10.10 -9.83
C ALA A 426 -14.00 10.84 -9.61
N SER A 427 -12.93 10.35 -10.19
CA SER A 427 -11.63 10.99 -10.40
C SER A 427 -11.10 10.56 -11.75
N ASP A 428 -9.96 11.10 -12.17
CA ASP A 428 -9.15 10.57 -13.27
C ASP A 428 -7.89 9.93 -12.69
N TRP A 429 -7.78 8.62 -12.79
CA TRP A 429 -6.67 7.84 -12.26
C TRP A 429 -5.60 7.74 -13.35
N LEU A 430 -4.64 8.66 -13.28
CA LEU A 430 -3.68 8.92 -14.36
C LEU A 430 -2.73 7.75 -14.59
N TYR A 431 -2.12 7.24 -13.53
CA TYR A 431 -1.29 6.04 -13.59
C TYR A 431 -0.96 5.48 -12.20
N LEU A 432 -0.47 4.26 -12.20
CA LEU A 432 0.14 3.60 -11.05
C LEU A 432 1.66 3.80 -11.12
N TYR A 433 2.24 4.32 -10.03
CA TYR A 433 3.69 4.39 -9.91
C TYR A 433 4.31 2.99 -9.99
N PRO A 434 5.48 2.84 -10.58
CA PRO A 434 6.20 1.57 -10.52
C PRO A 434 6.77 1.35 -9.12
N GLN A 435 6.91 0.07 -8.73
CA GLN A 435 7.80 -0.37 -7.67
C GLN A 435 9.04 -0.93 -8.33
N ILE A 436 10.17 -0.26 -8.17
CA ILE A 436 11.41 -0.64 -8.85
C ILE A 436 12.41 -1.14 -7.83
N VAL A 437 12.75 -2.42 -7.94
CA VAL A 437 13.84 -3.07 -7.20
C VAL A 437 14.99 -3.27 -8.15
N VAL A 438 16.19 -2.91 -7.75
CA VAL A 438 17.42 -3.16 -8.54
C VAL A 438 18.34 -4.06 -7.75
N SER A 439 18.83 -5.11 -8.38
CA SER A 439 19.70 -6.08 -7.76
C SER A 439 20.89 -6.44 -8.62
N SER A 440 21.93 -7.00 -8.00
CA SER A 440 22.90 -7.81 -8.73
C SER A 440 22.16 -8.94 -9.46
N SER A 441 22.54 -9.23 -10.71
CA SER A 441 21.96 -10.33 -11.48
C SER A 441 22.15 -11.71 -10.84
N LYS A 442 23.05 -11.81 -9.85
CA LYS A 442 23.27 -13.04 -9.06
C LYS A 442 22.25 -13.24 -7.94
N VAL A 443 21.39 -12.26 -7.67
CA VAL A 443 20.43 -12.30 -6.56
C VAL A 443 19.02 -12.46 -7.08
N THR A 444 18.26 -13.37 -6.47
CA THR A 444 16.86 -13.67 -6.82
C THR A 444 16.04 -13.88 -5.55
N GLY A 445 14.70 -13.94 -5.70
CA GLY A 445 13.79 -14.30 -4.61
C GLY A 445 13.40 -13.17 -3.68
N TYR A 446 13.73 -11.94 -4.01
CA TYR A 446 13.26 -10.75 -3.29
C TYR A 446 11.85 -10.35 -3.76
N PRO A 447 11.08 -9.62 -2.91
CA PRO A 447 9.77 -9.10 -3.30
C PRO A 447 9.88 -8.13 -4.49
N LEU A 448 8.92 -8.19 -5.41
CA LEU A 448 8.88 -7.31 -6.58
C LEU A 448 8.00 -6.09 -6.36
N ASN A 449 6.91 -6.24 -5.60
CA ASN A 449 5.91 -5.19 -5.41
C ASN A 449 6.16 -4.34 -4.15
N GLY A 450 6.84 -4.88 -3.15
CA GLY A 450 7.09 -4.17 -1.90
C GLY A 450 5.80 -3.73 -1.21
N LEU A 451 4.75 -4.55 -1.29
CA LEU A 451 3.45 -4.22 -0.77
C LEU A 451 3.53 -3.90 0.73
N ASN A 452 2.93 -2.79 1.14
CA ASN A 452 3.00 -2.28 2.50
C ASN A 452 4.45 -2.06 3.00
N SER A 453 5.35 -1.75 2.09
CA SER A 453 6.81 -1.62 2.33
C SER A 453 7.48 -2.87 2.91
N GLN A 454 6.87 -4.02 2.78
CA GLN A 454 7.43 -5.29 3.23
C GLN A 454 8.58 -5.74 2.31
N PHE A 455 9.63 -6.28 2.91
CA PHE A 455 10.76 -6.83 2.15
C PHE A 455 11.18 -8.17 2.75
N PHE A 456 10.53 -9.24 2.30
CA PHE A 456 10.76 -10.59 2.82
C PHE A 456 12.15 -11.10 2.40
N ALA A 457 13.04 -11.19 3.38
CA ALA A 457 14.42 -11.60 3.14
C ALA A 457 14.61 -13.12 3.08
N SER A 458 13.68 -13.90 3.63
CA SER A 458 13.82 -15.37 3.75
C SER A 458 13.91 -16.10 2.41
N GLY A 459 13.30 -15.55 1.36
CA GLY A 459 13.31 -16.12 0.02
C GLY A 459 14.52 -15.74 -0.82
N ILE A 460 15.37 -14.83 -0.37
CA ILE A 460 16.48 -14.31 -1.17
C ILE A 460 17.59 -15.37 -1.31
N LYS A 461 18.06 -15.52 -2.53
CA LYS A 461 19.16 -16.42 -2.88
C LYS A 461 20.23 -15.66 -3.65
N LYS A 462 21.49 -15.97 -3.37
CA LYS A 462 22.64 -15.41 -4.08
C LYS A 462 23.43 -16.55 -4.72
N ALA A 463 23.57 -16.50 -6.05
CA ALA A 463 24.42 -17.43 -6.77
C ALA A 463 25.90 -17.21 -6.37
N LYS A 464 26.67 -18.30 -6.35
CA LYS A 464 28.07 -18.26 -6.01
C LYS A 464 28.92 -17.58 -7.10
#